data_48a8bb13da71fcfbbb66c988e0ed73a6
#
_entry.id   48a8bb13da71fcfbbb66c988e0ed73a6
#
_cell.length_a   1.000
_cell.length_b   1.000
_cell.length_c   1.000
_cell.angle_alpha   90.00
_cell.angle_beta   90.00
_cell.angle_gamma   90.00
#
_symmetry.space_group_name_H-M   'P 1'
#
loop_
_entity.id
_entity.type
_entity.pdbx_description
1 polymer ?
#
loop_
_entity_poly.entity_id
_entity_poly.type
_entity_poly.pdbx_seq_one_letter_code
_entity_poly.pdbx_strand_id
1 'polypeptide(L)'
;MIPVFITTNGRFEMLETSLLSILAHGLTDITIIDNTGGECPKFGDVAKIVRADNTYRHLAPWGLELVPKRRPYIPTDDDCAIIPDCPYDFVEKMLAVLHDYREVSKVGLGINTANFPDPVPVRYLMSLRSERDVATKFPKLAPGISHAPVDTTFAMYRSPEWPGIGGVRLEDPYLIEHLPWLNLEYTEEERAYYNRPDMTTWARTHSAASEVPPKVLVPFTALRAETIVGLADSDIAYEMIARPITDDEGYFWALSEAWTPTEDHAVEPFIVVEHDIVVRPETLRELRDCPEDWCSAPYPYLDKPEAWGMGCVKFSDRLIVRNYQMFTEISQWQGTHPARHWCTIDAQVWEYLTSRGEKRHDHPGPLLGHVGGERSAHGCVEASLTL
;
A
#
# COMPACT_ATOMS: atom_id res chain seq x y z
N MET A 1 15.42 6.56 34.09
CA MET A 1 14.33 7.05 33.24
C MET A 1 14.76 6.90 31.78
N ILE A 2 13.89 6.40 30.93
CA ILE A 2 14.13 6.20 29.50
C ILE A 2 13.71 7.44 28.75
N PRO A 3 14.59 8.11 27.99
CA PRO A 3 14.19 9.27 27.19
C PRO A 3 13.34 8.85 25.97
N VAL A 4 12.30 9.60 25.72
CA VAL A 4 11.39 9.45 24.59
C VAL A 4 11.54 10.66 23.68
N PHE A 5 11.68 10.41 22.38
CA PHE A 5 11.76 11.43 21.34
C PHE A 5 10.54 11.28 20.41
N ILE A 6 9.66 12.25 20.39
CA ILE A 6 8.50 12.28 19.50
C ILE A 6 8.81 13.24 18.36
N THR A 7 8.82 12.75 17.14
CA THR A 7 9.04 13.61 15.96
C THR A 7 7.68 13.99 15.37
N THR A 8 7.44 15.29 15.21
CA THR A 8 6.21 15.79 14.59
C THR A 8 6.50 16.70 13.41
N ASN A 9 5.61 16.66 12.44
CA ASN A 9 5.62 17.54 11.28
C ASN A 9 4.23 18.19 11.06
N GLY A 10 3.53 18.55 12.15
CA GLY A 10 2.31 19.32 12.11
C GLY A 10 1.01 18.54 12.36
N ARG A 11 1.05 17.27 12.80
CA ARG A 11 -0.13 16.50 13.24
C ARG A 11 -0.33 16.66 14.76
N PHE A 12 -0.73 17.85 15.17
CA PHE A 12 -0.71 18.22 16.59
C PHE A 12 -1.81 17.56 17.42
N GLU A 13 -2.97 17.24 16.85
CA GLU A 13 -4.03 16.48 17.53
C GLU A 13 -3.57 15.04 17.81
N MET A 14 -2.90 14.42 16.84
CA MET A 14 -2.32 13.09 17.03
C MET A 14 -1.15 13.13 18.00
N LEU A 15 -0.29 14.15 17.91
CA LEU A 15 0.81 14.36 18.84
C LEU A 15 0.29 14.47 20.29
N GLU A 16 -0.78 15.21 20.54
CA GLU A 16 -1.38 15.33 21.87
C GLU A 16 -1.87 13.97 22.38
N THR A 17 -2.58 13.21 21.53
CA THR A 17 -3.05 11.86 21.86
C THR A 17 -1.89 10.92 22.18
N SER A 18 -0.85 10.92 21.35
CA SER A 18 0.37 10.14 21.56
C SER A 18 1.05 10.52 22.88
N LEU A 19 1.28 11.81 23.11
CA LEU A 19 1.90 12.35 24.32
C LEU A 19 1.13 11.95 25.58
N LEU A 20 -0.20 12.09 25.58
CA LEU A 20 -1.04 11.72 26.72
C LEU A 20 -0.96 10.22 27.01
N SER A 21 -0.94 9.38 25.98
CA SER A 21 -0.80 7.93 26.17
C SER A 21 0.56 7.56 26.80
N ILE A 22 1.64 8.20 26.37
CA ILE A 22 2.99 8.00 26.87
C ILE A 22 3.09 8.43 28.34
N LEU A 23 2.52 9.60 28.68
CA LEU A 23 2.47 10.10 30.05
C LEU A 23 1.64 9.19 30.96
N ALA A 24 0.49 8.71 30.49
CA ALA A 24 -0.36 7.77 31.24
C ALA A 24 0.38 6.47 31.60
N HIS A 25 1.36 6.06 30.80
CA HIS A 25 2.20 4.90 31.07
C HIS A 25 3.49 5.22 31.84
N GLY A 26 3.57 6.43 32.43
CA GLY A 26 4.66 6.79 33.35
C GLY A 26 5.97 7.24 32.71
N LEU A 27 6.03 7.43 31.40
CA LEU A 27 7.19 7.97 30.72
C LEU A 27 7.14 9.51 30.75
N THR A 28 8.12 10.13 31.39
CA THR A 28 8.12 11.59 31.66
C THR A 28 9.38 12.32 31.14
N ASP A 29 10.39 11.60 30.64
CA ASP A 29 11.60 12.22 30.01
C ASP A 29 11.33 12.36 28.51
N ILE A 30 10.46 13.33 28.14
CA ILE A 30 9.94 13.46 26.78
C ILE A 30 10.54 14.67 26.09
N THR A 31 11.02 14.48 24.87
CA THR A 31 11.45 15.55 23.97
C THR A 31 10.64 15.46 22.67
N ILE A 32 9.89 16.52 22.36
CA ILE A 32 9.20 16.69 21.09
C ILE A 32 10.15 17.39 20.13
N ILE A 33 10.32 16.84 18.93
CA ILE A 33 11.11 17.43 17.86
C ILE A 33 10.13 18.00 16.83
N ASP A 34 10.03 19.31 16.81
CA ASP A 34 9.11 20.06 15.95
C ASP A 34 9.78 20.40 14.62
N ASN A 35 9.44 19.62 13.59
CA ASN A 35 9.93 19.80 12.21
C ASN A 35 9.14 20.86 11.41
N THR A 36 8.13 21.53 12.03
CA THR A 36 7.37 22.61 11.34
C THR A 36 8.06 23.95 11.34
N GLY A 37 9.19 24.06 12.02
CA GLY A 37 9.90 25.32 12.17
C GLY A 37 9.36 26.21 13.32
N GLY A 38 8.47 25.69 14.16
CA GLY A 38 8.03 26.40 15.37
C GLY A 38 6.54 26.57 15.55
N GLU A 39 5.72 25.83 14.79
CA GLU A 39 4.25 25.85 14.92
C GLU A 39 3.74 24.96 16.06
N CYS A 40 4.59 24.07 16.58
CA CYS A 40 4.19 23.12 17.63
C CYS A 40 3.68 23.85 18.88
N PRO A 41 2.48 23.48 19.37
CA PRO A 41 1.93 24.02 20.60
C PRO A 41 2.84 23.78 21.80
N LYS A 42 2.75 24.61 22.82
CA LYS A 42 3.46 24.40 24.08
C LYS A 42 2.68 23.39 24.93
N PHE A 43 3.35 22.29 25.29
CA PHE A 43 2.79 21.27 26.19
C PHE A 43 3.19 21.49 27.66
N GLY A 44 3.42 22.74 28.04
CA GLY A 44 3.82 23.08 29.41
C GLY A 44 5.15 22.51 29.82
N ASP A 45 5.22 22.02 31.07
CA ASP A 45 6.44 21.41 31.63
C ASP A 45 6.50 19.86 31.38
N VAL A 46 5.54 19.29 30.66
CA VAL A 46 5.46 17.83 30.49
C VAL A 46 6.39 17.30 29.39
N ALA A 47 6.81 18.16 28.46
CA ALA A 47 7.75 17.80 27.40
C ALA A 47 8.66 18.98 27.02
N LYS A 48 9.91 18.66 26.71
CA LYS A 48 10.86 19.60 26.10
C LYS A 48 10.59 19.68 24.60
N ILE A 49 10.57 20.90 24.02
CA ILE A 49 10.43 21.10 22.57
C ILE A 49 11.78 21.50 21.99
N VAL A 50 12.20 20.78 20.96
CA VAL A 50 13.38 21.08 20.11
C VAL A 50 12.84 21.43 18.72
N ARG A 51 13.14 22.65 18.25
CA ARG A 51 12.73 23.10 16.91
C ARG A 51 13.72 22.67 15.86
N ALA A 52 13.22 22.16 14.75
CA ALA A 52 14.00 21.71 13.58
C ALA A 52 13.35 22.22 12.28
N ASP A 53 14.06 22.09 11.18
CA ASP A 53 13.67 22.55 9.84
C ASP A 53 13.22 21.42 8.91
N ASN A 54 12.86 20.28 9.45
CA ASN A 54 12.48 19.05 8.72
C ASN A 54 13.60 18.44 7.84
N THR A 55 14.83 18.89 7.93
CA THR A 55 15.95 18.34 7.14
C THR A 55 16.13 16.83 7.36
N TYR A 56 16.00 16.39 8.61
CA TYR A 56 16.18 14.99 8.99
C TYR A 56 14.88 14.20 9.04
N ARG A 57 13.70 14.84 8.92
CA ARG A 57 12.37 14.20 8.96
C ARG A 57 12.21 13.30 10.21
N HIS A 58 11.71 12.06 10.04
CA HIS A 58 11.60 11.05 11.13
C HIS A 58 12.95 10.67 11.75
N LEU A 59 14.07 10.93 11.08
CA LEU A 59 15.42 10.69 11.57
C LEU A 59 15.99 11.82 12.44
N ALA A 60 15.17 12.84 12.73
CA ALA A 60 15.61 14.01 13.48
C ALA A 60 16.26 13.70 14.87
N PRO A 61 15.84 12.69 15.66
CA PRO A 61 16.53 12.35 16.90
C PRO A 61 18.02 12.07 16.72
N TRP A 62 18.38 11.40 15.61
CA TRP A 62 19.77 11.04 15.28
C TRP A 62 20.49 12.17 14.57
N GLY A 63 19.85 12.79 13.56
CA GLY A 63 20.44 13.87 12.78
C GLY A 63 20.77 15.11 13.61
N LEU A 64 20.01 15.37 14.67
CA LEU A 64 20.27 16.45 15.63
C LEU A 64 21.13 16.00 16.82
N GLU A 65 21.66 14.79 16.80
CA GLU A 65 22.50 14.20 17.86
C GLU A 65 21.87 14.23 19.26
N LEU A 66 20.54 14.11 19.35
CA LEU A 66 19.80 14.14 20.62
C LEU A 66 19.82 12.79 21.36
N VAL A 67 20.04 11.70 20.62
CA VAL A 67 19.99 10.35 21.17
C VAL A 67 21.15 10.05 22.11
N PRO A 68 20.90 9.40 23.26
CA PRO A 68 21.94 9.06 24.21
C PRO A 68 22.94 8.05 23.63
N LYS A 69 24.25 8.26 23.89
CA LYS A 69 25.33 7.35 23.41
C LYS A 69 25.49 6.07 24.24
N ARG A 70 24.94 5.98 25.47
CA ARG A 70 25.27 4.91 26.43
C ARG A 70 24.06 4.37 27.20
N ARG A 71 22.86 4.77 26.88
CA ARG A 71 21.62 4.28 27.52
C ARG A 71 20.54 4.06 26.48
N PRO A 72 19.60 3.13 26.69
CA PRO A 72 18.45 2.96 25.82
C PRO A 72 17.60 4.23 25.74
N TYR A 73 16.89 4.37 24.63
CA TYR A 73 15.97 5.47 24.34
C TYR A 73 14.87 5.01 23.40
N ILE A 74 13.77 5.75 23.34
CA ILE A 74 12.60 5.44 22.50
C ILE A 74 12.34 6.60 21.55
N PRO A 75 12.64 6.49 20.25
CA PRO A 75 12.06 7.37 19.25
C PRO A 75 10.67 6.86 18.84
N THR A 76 9.79 7.78 18.50
CA THR A 76 8.45 7.47 17.97
C THR A 76 7.96 8.61 17.08
N ASP A 77 7.00 8.30 16.21
CA ASP A 77 6.27 9.28 15.43
C ASP A 77 5.13 9.88 16.28
N ASP A 78 4.58 11.01 15.81
CA ASP A 78 3.51 11.74 16.50
C ASP A 78 2.12 11.06 16.42
N ASP A 79 2.01 9.99 15.64
CA ASP A 79 0.76 9.27 15.36
C ASP A 79 0.69 7.87 15.98
N CYS A 80 1.57 7.58 16.94
CA CYS A 80 1.62 6.31 17.66
C CYS A 80 1.21 6.49 19.12
N ALA A 81 0.10 5.86 19.53
CA ALA A 81 -0.38 5.90 20.91
C ALA A 81 -0.31 4.53 21.58
N ILE A 82 0.17 4.47 22.82
CA ILE A 82 0.15 3.22 23.60
C ILE A 82 -1.31 2.92 23.95
N ILE A 83 -1.78 1.69 23.71
CA ILE A 83 -3.16 1.32 24.05
C ILE A 83 -3.37 1.33 25.57
N PRO A 84 -4.58 1.67 26.05
CA PRO A 84 -4.86 1.73 27.49
C PRO A 84 -4.59 0.42 28.25
N ASP A 85 -4.80 -0.71 27.58
CA ASP A 85 -4.61 -2.06 28.14
C ASP A 85 -3.17 -2.58 28.03
N CYS A 86 -2.24 -1.79 27.47
CA CYS A 86 -0.83 -2.16 27.41
C CYS A 86 -0.27 -2.27 28.84
N PRO A 87 0.36 -3.39 29.22
CA PRO A 87 0.94 -3.57 30.55
C PRO A 87 1.97 -2.50 30.88
N TYR A 88 1.94 -1.97 32.08
CA TYR A 88 2.88 -0.94 32.56
C TYR A 88 4.34 -1.38 32.62
N ASP A 89 4.60 -2.69 32.58
CA ASP A 89 5.94 -3.29 32.58
C ASP A 89 6.57 -3.40 31.18
N PHE A 90 5.96 -2.80 30.14
CA PHE A 90 6.48 -2.91 28.77
C PHE A 90 7.91 -2.38 28.61
N VAL A 91 8.27 -1.34 29.37
CA VAL A 91 9.64 -0.78 29.38
C VAL A 91 10.64 -1.82 29.91
N GLU A 92 10.32 -2.45 31.05
CA GLU A 92 11.10 -3.52 31.65
C GLU A 92 11.21 -4.72 30.71
N LYS A 93 10.10 -5.05 30.02
CA LYS A 93 10.06 -6.12 29.01
C LYS A 93 10.99 -5.82 27.85
N MET A 94 10.94 -4.62 27.29
CA MET A 94 11.85 -4.20 26.22
C MET A 94 13.32 -4.23 26.66
N LEU A 95 13.61 -3.73 27.87
CA LEU A 95 14.97 -3.77 28.44
C LEU A 95 15.47 -5.20 28.62
N ALA A 96 14.62 -6.11 29.11
CA ALA A 96 14.96 -7.52 29.26
C ALA A 96 15.31 -8.15 27.90
N VAL A 97 14.51 -7.90 26.86
CA VAL A 97 14.80 -8.39 25.49
C VAL A 97 16.14 -7.86 25.00
N LEU A 98 16.41 -6.56 25.14
CA LEU A 98 17.69 -5.97 24.76
C LEU A 98 18.86 -6.53 25.59
N HIS A 99 18.66 -6.90 26.86
CA HIS A 99 19.66 -7.50 27.70
C HIS A 99 19.97 -8.94 27.31
N ASP A 100 18.93 -9.75 27.11
CA ASP A 100 19.04 -11.20 26.93
C ASP A 100 19.50 -11.58 25.51
N TYR A 101 19.11 -10.76 24.52
CA TYR A 101 19.43 -10.96 23.09
C TYR A 101 20.37 -9.86 22.59
N ARG A 102 21.69 -10.12 22.71
CA ARG A 102 22.73 -9.13 22.39
C ARG A 102 22.78 -8.69 20.95
N GLU A 103 22.32 -9.52 20.03
CA GLU A 103 22.19 -9.28 18.59
C GLU A 103 21.02 -8.37 18.22
N VAL A 104 20.03 -8.21 19.12
CA VAL A 104 18.89 -7.32 18.91
C VAL A 104 19.29 -5.88 19.20
N SER A 105 19.24 -5.02 18.20
CA SER A 105 19.56 -3.58 18.34
C SER A 105 18.39 -2.74 18.84
N LYS A 106 17.15 -3.17 18.53
CA LYS A 106 15.92 -2.48 18.93
C LYS A 106 14.73 -3.43 19.13
N VAL A 107 13.83 -3.00 20.01
CA VAL A 107 12.58 -3.70 20.33
C VAL A 107 11.42 -2.72 20.16
N GLY A 108 10.47 -3.02 19.29
CA GLY A 108 9.22 -2.26 19.14
C GLY A 108 8.05 -2.89 19.88
N LEU A 109 7.03 -2.10 20.18
CA LEU A 109 5.71 -2.62 20.52
C LEU A 109 5.03 -3.17 19.26
N GLY A 110 4.11 -4.11 19.41
CA GLY A 110 3.22 -4.55 18.35
C GLY A 110 2.23 -3.46 17.98
N ILE A 111 1.63 -3.57 16.80
CA ILE A 111 0.58 -2.65 16.40
C ILE A 111 -0.78 -3.34 16.58
N ASN A 112 -1.70 -2.65 17.24
CA ASN A 112 -3.05 -3.12 17.43
C ASN A 112 -3.82 -3.13 16.10
N THR A 113 -4.24 -4.30 15.67
CA THR A 113 -5.03 -4.48 14.45
C THR A 113 -6.52 -4.74 14.72
N ALA A 114 -6.94 -4.77 15.98
CA ALA A 114 -8.33 -5.07 16.35
C ALA A 114 -9.25 -3.84 16.15
N ASN A 115 -8.71 -2.63 16.24
CA ASN A 115 -9.48 -1.39 16.21
C ASN A 115 -9.56 -0.73 14.82
N PHE A 116 -9.17 -1.44 13.77
CA PHE A 116 -9.40 -0.94 12.42
C PHE A 116 -10.89 -0.76 12.16
N PRO A 117 -11.30 0.33 11.49
CA PRO A 117 -12.68 0.53 11.12
C PRO A 117 -13.19 -0.57 10.18
N ASP A 118 -14.48 -0.81 10.19
CA ASP A 118 -15.15 -1.75 9.27
C ASP A 118 -16.16 -0.98 8.40
N PRO A 119 -16.00 -0.94 7.08
CA PRO A 119 -14.90 -1.54 6.30
C PRO A 119 -13.54 -0.84 6.52
N VAL A 120 -12.47 -1.60 6.44
CA VAL A 120 -11.11 -1.05 6.52
C VAL A 120 -10.86 -0.14 5.31
N PRO A 121 -10.41 1.11 5.51
CA PRO A 121 -10.05 1.98 4.40
C PRO A 121 -8.96 1.36 3.51
N VAL A 122 -9.16 1.50 2.20
CA VAL A 122 -8.29 0.93 1.16
C VAL A 122 -6.81 1.24 1.43
N ARG A 123 -6.52 2.49 1.77
CA ARG A 123 -5.17 2.98 2.07
C ARG A 123 -4.43 2.24 3.18
N TYR A 124 -5.17 1.51 4.05
CA TYR A 124 -4.58 0.81 5.21
C TYR A 124 -4.59 -0.72 5.09
N LEU A 125 -5.18 -1.26 4.03
CA LEU A 125 -5.32 -2.72 3.90
C LEU A 125 -3.98 -3.45 3.84
N MET A 126 -2.98 -2.87 3.18
CA MET A 126 -1.64 -3.44 3.12
C MET A 126 -0.95 -3.40 4.48
N SER A 127 -1.06 -2.27 5.17
CA SER A 127 -0.52 -2.12 6.53
C SER A 127 -1.18 -3.12 7.48
N LEU A 128 -2.51 -3.24 7.46
CA LEU A 128 -3.23 -4.22 8.27
C LEU A 128 -2.79 -5.65 7.98
N ARG A 129 -2.62 -6.01 6.70
CA ARG A 129 -2.15 -7.33 6.30
C ARG A 129 -0.74 -7.58 6.81
N SER A 130 0.19 -6.63 6.59
CA SER A 130 1.56 -6.73 7.07
C SER A 130 1.60 -6.94 8.59
N GLU A 131 0.84 -6.17 9.34
CA GLU A 131 0.80 -6.29 10.80
C GLU A 131 0.21 -7.63 11.28
N ARG A 132 -0.84 -8.13 10.62
CA ARG A 132 -1.39 -9.48 10.91
C ARG A 132 -0.40 -10.59 10.57
N ASP A 133 0.40 -10.41 9.53
CA ASP A 133 1.44 -11.36 9.14
C ASP A 133 2.59 -11.40 10.17
N VAL A 134 2.89 -10.31 10.86
CA VAL A 134 3.91 -10.28 11.93
C VAL A 134 3.64 -11.35 12.98
N ALA A 135 2.41 -11.45 13.47
CA ALA A 135 2.06 -12.42 14.51
C ALA A 135 2.09 -13.89 14.02
N THR A 136 1.88 -14.14 12.71
CA THR A 136 1.63 -15.48 12.17
C THR A 136 2.75 -16.04 11.29
N LYS A 137 3.46 -15.18 10.57
CA LYS A 137 4.43 -15.60 9.54
C LYS A 137 5.88 -15.32 9.90
N PHE A 138 6.13 -14.33 10.76
CA PHE A 138 7.50 -14.00 11.13
C PHE A 138 8.06 -14.98 12.17
N PRO A 139 9.36 -15.32 12.08
CA PRO A 139 10.00 -16.19 13.05
C PRO A 139 9.90 -15.63 14.47
N LYS A 140 9.64 -16.48 15.44
CA LYS A 140 9.64 -16.10 16.85
C LYS A 140 11.07 -16.11 17.40
N LEU A 141 11.45 -15.03 18.07
CA LEU A 141 12.65 -15.00 18.89
C LEU A 141 12.41 -15.76 20.21
N ALA A 142 11.23 -15.53 20.80
CA ALA A 142 10.72 -16.19 21.99
C ALA A 142 9.18 -16.08 22.01
N PRO A 143 8.47 -16.79 22.91
CA PRO A 143 7.03 -16.58 23.08
C PRO A 143 6.69 -15.10 23.32
N GLY A 144 5.80 -14.55 22.49
CA GLY A 144 5.40 -13.15 22.56
C GLY A 144 6.40 -12.14 21.96
N ILE A 145 7.41 -12.63 21.22
CA ILE A 145 8.42 -11.76 20.57
C ILE A 145 8.69 -12.29 19.16
N SER A 146 8.42 -11.47 18.14
CA SER A 146 8.66 -11.80 16.74
C SER A 146 9.88 -11.08 16.18
N HIS A 147 10.67 -11.77 15.35
CA HIS A 147 11.60 -11.12 14.43
C HIS A 147 10.79 -10.43 13.33
N ALA A 148 10.55 -9.14 13.45
CA ALA A 148 9.75 -8.40 12.51
C ALA A 148 10.36 -7.02 12.26
N PRO A 149 10.13 -6.43 11.08
CA PRO A 149 10.54 -5.06 10.82
C PRO A 149 9.97 -4.12 11.88
N VAL A 150 10.82 -3.25 12.39
CA VAL A 150 10.45 -2.19 13.34
C VAL A 150 10.85 -0.88 12.71
N ASP A 151 9.88 -0.08 12.39
CA ASP A 151 10.06 1.27 11.91
C ASP A 151 10.27 2.25 13.07
N THR A 152 10.06 3.53 12.90
CA THR A 152 10.09 4.57 13.93
C THR A 152 8.87 4.54 14.88
N THR A 153 8.00 3.55 14.71
CA THR A 153 6.78 3.34 15.51
C THR A 153 7.10 2.79 16.89
N PHE A 154 7.35 3.64 17.86
CA PHE A 154 7.55 3.34 19.28
C PHE A 154 8.47 2.13 19.56
N ALA A 155 9.76 2.33 19.34
CA ALA A 155 10.76 1.28 19.56
C ALA A 155 11.87 1.73 20.52
N MET A 156 12.28 0.85 21.43
CA MET A 156 13.44 1.06 22.30
C MET A 156 14.72 0.62 21.60
N TYR A 157 15.67 1.53 21.48
CA TYR A 157 17.00 1.30 20.90
C TYR A 157 18.05 1.12 21.97
N ARG A 158 18.98 0.20 21.73
CA ARG A 158 20.12 -0.08 22.60
C ARG A 158 21.22 0.99 22.48
N SER A 159 21.51 1.38 21.26
CA SER A 159 22.68 2.18 20.89
C SER A 159 22.25 3.33 19.97
N PRO A 160 23.04 4.42 19.85
CA PRO A 160 22.76 5.51 18.93
C PRO A 160 23.00 5.14 17.46
N GLU A 161 22.96 3.87 17.11
CA GLU A 161 23.08 3.42 15.73
C GLU A 161 21.97 4.01 14.87
N TRP A 162 22.29 4.26 13.60
CA TRP A 162 21.34 4.75 12.65
C TRP A 162 20.18 3.75 12.48
N PRO A 163 18.93 4.20 12.44
CA PRO A 163 17.78 3.31 12.42
C PRO A 163 17.70 2.52 11.10
N GLY A 164 17.95 1.22 11.20
CA GLY A 164 17.58 0.26 10.16
C GLY A 164 16.19 -0.30 10.44
N ILE A 165 15.59 -1.02 9.50
CA ILE A 165 14.29 -1.66 9.66
C ILE A 165 14.32 -2.94 10.52
N GLY A 166 15.47 -3.59 10.66
CA GLY A 166 15.63 -4.82 11.43
C GLY A 166 15.39 -4.62 12.92
N GLY A 167 14.74 -5.56 13.57
CA GLY A 167 14.49 -5.54 15.00
C GLY A 167 13.61 -6.71 15.45
N VAL A 168 13.04 -6.59 16.63
CA VAL A 168 11.99 -7.50 17.11
C VAL A 168 10.80 -6.70 17.62
N ARG A 169 9.62 -7.29 17.57
CA ARG A 169 8.39 -6.72 18.12
C ARG A 169 7.86 -7.55 19.25
N LEU A 170 7.41 -6.89 20.30
CA LEU A 170 6.56 -7.50 21.30
C LEU A 170 5.17 -7.72 20.67
N GLU A 171 4.50 -8.78 21.10
CA GLU A 171 3.16 -9.14 20.69
C GLU A 171 2.13 -8.73 21.76
N ASP A 172 0.87 -9.02 21.50
CA ASP A 172 -0.21 -8.84 22.47
C ASP A 172 0.22 -9.40 23.85
N PRO A 173 0.00 -8.64 24.95
CA PRO A 173 -0.76 -7.40 25.09
C PRO A 173 0.08 -6.09 24.96
N TYR A 174 1.32 -6.14 24.52
CA TYR A 174 2.23 -4.99 24.43
C TYR A 174 2.07 -4.27 23.09
N LEU A 175 1.00 -3.48 22.95
CA LEU A 175 0.57 -2.90 21.67
C LEU A 175 0.50 -1.37 21.69
N ILE A 176 0.64 -0.80 20.50
CA ILE A 176 0.30 0.60 20.20
C ILE A 176 -0.82 0.65 19.16
N GLU A 177 -1.47 1.78 19.06
CA GLU A 177 -2.31 2.18 17.93
C GLU A 177 -1.53 3.11 17.01
N HIS A 178 -1.66 2.89 15.71
CA HIS A 178 -1.27 3.87 14.70
C HIS A 178 -2.50 4.69 14.37
N LEU A 179 -2.59 5.90 14.94
CA LEU A 179 -3.80 6.72 14.99
C LEU A 179 -4.46 6.99 13.62
N PRO A 180 -3.71 7.25 12.52
CA PRO A 180 -4.30 7.41 11.20
C PRO A 180 -5.15 6.21 10.75
N TRP A 181 -4.81 5.00 11.20
CA TRP A 181 -5.50 3.79 10.77
C TRP A 181 -6.88 3.61 11.40
N LEU A 182 -7.18 4.36 12.44
CA LEU A 182 -8.47 4.33 13.12
C LEU A 182 -9.55 5.16 12.41
N ASN A 183 -9.15 6.02 11.46
CA ASN A 183 -10.05 6.93 10.78
C ASN A 183 -10.54 6.36 9.44
N LEU A 184 -11.87 6.38 9.22
CA LEU A 184 -12.48 6.03 7.92
C LEU A 184 -12.04 7.00 6.83
N GLU A 185 -11.98 8.29 7.14
CA GLU A 185 -11.54 9.36 6.26
C GLU A 185 -10.40 10.14 6.90
N TYR A 186 -9.60 10.81 6.10
CA TYR A 186 -8.62 11.74 6.62
C TYR A 186 -9.30 12.88 7.37
N THR A 187 -8.80 13.19 8.55
CA THR A 187 -9.14 14.44 9.26
C THR A 187 -8.65 15.65 8.45
N GLU A 188 -9.06 16.84 8.83
CA GLU A 188 -8.57 18.07 8.20
C GLU A 188 -7.04 18.22 8.39
N GLU A 189 -6.55 17.90 9.58
CA GLU A 189 -5.12 17.90 9.90
C GLU A 189 -4.35 16.90 9.06
N GLU A 190 -4.84 15.67 8.90
CA GLU A 190 -4.22 14.65 8.04
C GLU A 190 -4.19 15.09 6.58
N ARG A 191 -5.29 15.67 6.06
CA ARG A 191 -5.32 16.20 4.68
C ARG A 191 -4.29 17.31 4.49
N ALA A 192 -4.18 18.25 5.44
CA ALA A 192 -3.19 19.30 5.41
C ALA A 192 -1.76 18.73 5.44
N TYR A 193 -1.52 17.73 6.28
CA TYR A 193 -0.24 17.04 6.42
C TYR A 193 0.18 16.35 5.11
N TYR A 194 -0.70 15.52 4.53
CA TYR A 194 -0.39 14.76 3.31
C TYR A 194 -0.29 15.65 2.04
N ASN A 195 -0.90 16.82 2.04
CA ASN A 195 -0.82 17.77 0.93
C ASN A 195 0.45 18.65 0.95
N ARG A 196 1.30 18.51 1.95
CA ARG A 196 2.53 19.30 2.05
C ARG A 196 3.54 18.91 0.95
N PRO A 197 4.21 19.89 0.33
CA PRO A 197 5.14 19.64 -0.78
C PRO A 197 6.42 18.90 -0.35
N ASP A 198 6.76 18.94 0.94
CA ASP A 198 7.95 18.29 1.53
C ASP A 198 7.71 16.85 1.98
N MET A 199 6.49 16.35 1.84
CA MET A 199 6.17 14.97 2.19
C MET A 199 6.85 13.97 1.25
N THR A 200 7.18 12.81 1.79
CA THR A 200 7.79 11.71 1.01
C THR A 200 6.81 11.16 -0.03
N THR A 201 7.34 10.50 -1.05
CA THR A 201 6.56 9.90 -2.13
C THR A 201 5.47 8.94 -1.60
N TRP A 202 5.76 8.22 -0.51
CA TRP A 202 4.79 7.30 0.10
C TRP A 202 3.52 8.02 0.60
N ALA A 203 3.68 9.15 1.27
CA ALA A 203 2.56 9.94 1.75
C ALA A 203 1.79 10.62 0.59
N ARG A 204 2.50 11.05 -0.48
CA ARG A 204 1.87 11.67 -1.66
C ARG A 204 1.00 10.71 -2.45
N THR A 205 1.39 9.45 -2.58
CA THR A 205 0.59 8.45 -3.30
C THR A 205 -0.77 8.18 -2.64
N HIS A 206 -0.94 8.58 -1.37
CA HIS A 206 -2.18 8.38 -0.62
C HIS A 206 -3.07 9.64 -0.52
N SER A 207 -2.55 10.84 -0.87
CA SER A 207 -3.25 12.12 -0.62
C SER A 207 -3.80 12.83 -1.84
N ALA A 208 -3.32 12.54 -3.02
CA ALA A 208 -3.81 13.15 -4.23
C ALA A 208 -4.53 12.11 -5.08
N ALA A 209 -5.72 12.43 -5.58
CA ALA A 209 -6.16 11.92 -6.87
C ALA A 209 -5.08 12.39 -7.86
N SER A 210 -4.06 11.55 -8.07
CA SER A 210 -2.78 11.98 -8.58
C SER A 210 -2.88 12.30 -10.05
N GLU A 211 -2.21 13.38 -10.46
CA GLU A 211 -1.74 13.59 -11.83
C GLU A 211 -0.64 12.57 -12.23
N VAL A 212 -0.52 11.45 -11.49
CA VAL A 212 0.39 10.36 -11.86
C VAL A 212 -0.13 9.78 -13.18
N PRO A 213 0.71 9.69 -14.20
CA PRO A 213 0.33 9.07 -15.45
C PRO A 213 -0.21 7.65 -15.19
N PRO A 214 -1.34 7.25 -15.78
CA PRO A 214 -1.83 5.89 -15.58
C PRO A 214 -0.81 4.88 -16.07
N LYS A 215 -0.65 3.80 -15.33
CA LYS A 215 0.11 2.63 -15.81
C LYS A 215 -0.69 1.92 -16.87
N VAL A 216 -0.08 1.68 -18.02
CA VAL A 216 -0.68 0.94 -19.13
C VAL A 216 0.06 -0.38 -19.30
N LEU A 217 -0.56 -1.47 -18.88
CA LEU A 217 -0.06 -2.83 -19.06
C LEU A 217 -0.38 -3.29 -20.49
N VAL A 218 0.66 -3.61 -21.24
CA VAL A 218 0.54 -4.16 -22.59
C VAL A 218 1.09 -5.57 -22.62
N PRO A 219 0.27 -6.59 -22.39
CA PRO A 219 0.67 -7.99 -22.59
C PRO A 219 0.72 -8.29 -24.09
N PHE A 220 1.79 -8.94 -24.58
CA PHE A 220 1.95 -9.18 -26.01
C PHE A 220 2.67 -10.50 -26.32
N THR A 221 2.19 -11.22 -27.33
CA THR A 221 2.93 -12.30 -27.99
C THR A 221 3.73 -11.75 -29.17
N ALA A 222 3.13 -10.82 -29.91
CA ALA A 222 3.78 -10.06 -30.98
C ALA A 222 3.19 -8.64 -30.95
N LEU A 223 4.00 -7.67 -30.57
CA LEU A 223 3.56 -6.29 -30.46
C LEU A 223 3.18 -5.72 -31.84
N ARG A 224 1.94 -5.26 -31.99
CA ARG A 224 1.43 -4.72 -33.24
C ARG A 224 1.81 -3.25 -33.38
N ALA A 225 2.24 -2.87 -34.59
CA ALA A 225 2.63 -1.49 -34.88
C ALA A 225 1.46 -0.52 -34.68
N GLU A 226 0.25 -0.92 -35.07
CA GLU A 226 -0.96 -0.13 -34.96
C GLU A 226 -1.32 0.15 -33.50
N THR A 227 -1.16 -0.82 -32.60
CA THR A 227 -1.36 -0.67 -31.16
C THR A 227 -0.38 0.35 -30.58
N ILE A 228 0.90 0.24 -30.97
CA ILE A 228 1.95 1.18 -30.52
C ILE A 228 1.67 2.59 -31.04
N VAL A 229 1.26 2.74 -32.30
CA VAL A 229 0.91 4.05 -32.86
C VAL A 229 -0.29 4.64 -32.12
N GLY A 230 -1.35 3.85 -31.89
CA GLY A 230 -2.52 4.32 -31.12
C GLY A 230 -2.15 4.76 -29.70
N LEU A 231 -1.29 4.02 -29.02
CA LEU A 231 -0.78 4.40 -27.71
C LEU A 231 0.10 5.65 -27.76
N ALA A 232 0.98 5.78 -28.76
CA ALA A 232 1.85 6.93 -28.93
C ALA A 232 1.08 8.22 -29.24
N ASP A 233 -0.07 8.10 -29.86
CA ASP A 233 -0.97 9.23 -30.19
C ASP A 233 -1.86 9.64 -29.00
N SER A 234 -1.73 9.00 -27.81
CA SER A 234 -2.51 9.34 -26.63
C SER A 234 -2.36 10.82 -26.25
N ASP A 235 -3.47 11.43 -25.90
CA ASP A 235 -3.53 12.84 -25.50
C ASP A 235 -3.11 13.09 -24.03
N ILE A 236 -2.76 12.04 -23.30
CA ILE A 236 -2.19 12.12 -21.95
C ILE A 236 -0.87 11.34 -21.84
N ALA A 237 -0.02 11.78 -20.95
CA ALA A 237 1.15 11.00 -20.56
C ALA A 237 0.71 9.72 -19.82
N TYR A 238 1.42 8.61 -20.05
CA TYR A 238 1.22 7.34 -19.36
C TYR A 238 2.56 6.61 -19.20
N GLU A 239 2.61 5.67 -18.26
CA GLU A 239 3.74 4.75 -18.09
C GLU A 239 3.39 3.41 -18.73
N MET A 240 4.09 3.05 -19.80
CA MET A 240 3.87 1.78 -20.48
C MET A 240 4.67 0.65 -19.83
N ILE A 241 3.96 -0.40 -19.40
CA ILE A 241 4.53 -1.64 -18.91
C ILE A 241 4.32 -2.73 -19.97
N ALA A 242 5.30 -2.88 -20.86
CA ALA A 242 5.24 -3.93 -21.88
C ALA A 242 5.67 -5.29 -21.28
N ARG A 243 4.82 -6.29 -21.42
CA ARG A 243 5.09 -7.65 -20.92
C ARG A 243 5.03 -8.69 -22.05
N PRO A 244 6.16 -9.29 -22.44
CA PRO A 244 6.15 -10.37 -23.42
C PRO A 244 5.50 -11.63 -22.83
N ILE A 245 4.57 -12.20 -23.58
CA ILE A 245 3.91 -13.46 -23.25
C ILE A 245 4.62 -14.57 -24.01
N THR A 246 5.36 -15.39 -23.31
CA THR A 246 6.20 -16.44 -23.90
C THR A 246 5.62 -17.84 -23.74
N ASP A 247 4.59 -17.99 -22.92
CA ASP A 247 3.89 -19.24 -22.63
C ASP A 247 2.42 -19.01 -22.31
N ASP A 248 1.68 -20.08 -22.11
CA ASP A 248 0.23 -20.05 -21.90
C ASP A 248 -0.18 -19.37 -20.57
N GLU A 249 0.72 -19.25 -19.61
CA GLU A 249 0.48 -18.60 -18.31
C GLU A 249 0.98 -17.13 -18.26
N GLY A 250 1.74 -16.70 -19.24
CA GLY A 250 2.41 -15.40 -19.21
C GLY A 250 1.46 -14.22 -19.04
N TYR A 251 0.26 -14.28 -19.60
CA TYR A 251 -0.76 -13.24 -19.43
C TYR A 251 -1.28 -13.21 -17.98
N PHE A 252 -1.55 -14.37 -17.40
CA PHE A 252 -1.91 -14.47 -15.98
C PHE A 252 -0.86 -13.83 -15.08
N TRP A 253 0.41 -14.13 -15.32
CA TRP A 253 1.50 -13.58 -14.53
C TRP A 253 1.66 -12.07 -14.69
N ALA A 254 1.50 -11.55 -15.91
CA ALA A 254 1.54 -10.12 -16.19
C ALA A 254 0.45 -9.36 -15.42
N LEU A 255 -0.78 -9.86 -15.43
CA LEU A 255 -1.90 -9.29 -14.67
C LEU A 255 -1.70 -9.45 -13.16
N SER A 256 -1.26 -10.63 -12.72
CA SER A 256 -1.00 -10.91 -11.29
C SER A 256 0.07 -9.98 -10.72
N GLU A 257 1.13 -9.71 -11.46
CA GLU A 257 2.19 -8.77 -11.06
C GLU A 257 1.64 -7.34 -10.93
N ALA A 258 0.86 -6.88 -11.91
CA ALA A 258 0.25 -5.55 -11.86
C ALA A 258 -0.82 -5.42 -10.75
N TRP A 259 -1.48 -6.53 -10.40
CA TRP A 259 -2.50 -6.57 -9.35
C TRP A 259 -1.93 -6.70 -7.96
N THR A 260 -0.75 -7.30 -7.83
CA THR A 260 -0.19 -7.63 -6.52
C THR A 260 0.68 -6.49 -6.02
N PRO A 261 0.35 -5.87 -4.90
CA PRO A 261 1.21 -4.87 -4.28
C PRO A 261 2.55 -5.50 -3.90
N THR A 262 3.63 -4.78 -4.16
CA THR A 262 4.97 -5.14 -3.67
C THR A 262 5.34 -4.26 -2.48
N GLU A 263 6.37 -4.65 -1.72
CA GLU A 263 6.87 -3.86 -0.58
C GLU A 263 7.29 -2.44 -0.99
N ASP A 264 7.70 -2.28 -2.25
CA ASP A 264 8.20 -1.01 -2.80
C ASP A 264 7.13 -0.22 -3.59
N HIS A 265 5.96 -0.81 -3.87
CA HIS A 265 4.95 -0.19 -4.72
C HIS A 265 3.56 -0.28 -4.09
N ALA A 266 2.96 0.88 -3.87
CA ALA A 266 1.55 1.00 -3.52
C ALA A 266 0.69 0.36 -4.61
N VAL A 267 -0.53 -0.08 -4.24
CA VAL A 267 -1.54 -0.46 -5.23
C VAL A 267 -1.86 0.76 -6.08
N GLU A 268 -1.60 0.66 -7.36
CA GLU A 268 -1.88 1.72 -8.31
C GLU A 268 -2.95 1.26 -9.30
N PRO A 269 -3.84 2.16 -9.73
CA PRO A 269 -4.75 1.86 -10.81
C PRO A 269 -3.96 1.61 -12.09
N PHE A 270 -4.41 0.67 -12.90
CA PHE A 270 -3.78 0.42 -14.20
C PHE A 270 -4.82 0.15 -15.29
N ILE A 271 -4.38 0.39 -16.53
CA ILE A 271 -5.17 0.11 -17.73
C ILE A 271 -4.47 -1.04 -18.46
N VAL A 272 -5.22 -2.06 -18.83
CA VAL A 272 -4.75 -3.09 -19.76
C VAL A 272 -5.07 -2.63 -21.17
N VAL A 273 -4.13 -2.76 -22.09
CA VAL A 273 -4.34 -2.64 -23.53
C VAL A 273 -3.69 -3.85 -24.21
N GLU A 274 -4.48 -4.76 -24.72
CA GLU A 274 -3.95 -5.93 -25.42
C GLU A 274 -3.24 -5.54 -26.73
N HIS A 275 -2.31 -6.37 -27.15
CA HIS A 275 -1.38 -6.07 -28.24
C HIS A 275 -2.01 -5.91 -29.62
N ASP A 276 -3.27 -6.26 -29.78
CA ASP A 276 -4.06 -6.14 -31.02
C ASP A 276 -5.19 -5.11 -30.91
N ILE A 277 -5.26 -4.37 -29.83
CA ILE A 277 -6.21 -3.26 -29.63
C ILE A 277 -5.57 -1.94 -30.04
N VAL A 278 -6.25 -1.19 -30.89
CA VAL A 278 -5.85 0.14 -31.32
C VAL A 278 -6.69 1.18 -30.58
N VAL A 279 -6.08 1.84 -29.61
CA VAL A 279 -6.74 2.87 -28.81
C VAL A 279 -6.80 4.19 -29.60
N ARG A 280 -7.81 5.02 -29.30
CA ARG A 280 -7.92 6.40 -29.79
C ARG A 280 -7.11 7.33 -28.88
N PRO A 281 -6.72 8.52 -29.34
CA PRO A 281 -5.95 9.48 -28.55
C PRO A 281 -6.55 9.74 -27.15
N GLU A 282 -7.86 9.87 -27.06
CA GLU A 282 -8.58 10.17 -25.82
C GLU A 282 -8.88 8.96 -24.92
N THR A 283 -8.68 7.73 -25.41
CA THR A 283 -9.11 6.50 -24.68
C THR A 283 -8.50 6.36 -23.31
N LEU A 284 -7.18 6.59 -23.18
CA LEU A 284 -6.50 6.44 -21.89
C LEU A 284 -7.00 7.48 -20.89
N ARG A 285 -7.27 8.72 -21.32
CA ARG A 285 -7.86 9.77 -20.50
C ARG A 285 -9.28 9.39 -20.06
N GLU A 286 -10.13 8.96 -21.00
CA GLU A 286 -11.50 8.57 -20.71
C GLU A 286 -11.58 7.44 -19.67
N LEU A 287 -10.73 6.43 -19.79
CA LEU A 287 -10.65 5.34 -18.82
C LEU A 287 -10.08 5.82 -17.49
N ARG A 288 -9.00 6.61 -17.48
CA ARG A 288 -8.42 7.17 -16.26
C ARG A 288 -9.46 7.98 -15.48
N ASP A 289 -10.18 8.86 -16.17
CA ASP A 289 -11.11 9.81 -15.55
C ASP A 289 -12.49 9.18 -15.25
N CYS A 290 -12.76 7.96 -15.73
CA CYS A 290 -13.97 7.23 -15.38
C CYS A 290 -14.03 7.00 -13.86
N PRO A 291 -15.12 7.40 -13.18
CA PRO A 291 -15.23 7.25 -11.72
C PRO A 291 -15.43 5.81 -11.27
N GLU A 292 -15.77 4.92 -12.20
CA GLU A 292 -16.05 3.52 -11.89
C GLU A 292 -14.77 2.73 -11.64
N ASP A 293 -14.86 1.76 -10.74
CA ASP A 293 -13.70 0.98 -10.30
C ASP A 293 -13.23 -0.04 -11.34
N TRP A 294 -14.16 -0.52 -12.15
CA TRP A 294 -13.92 -1.47 -13.24
C TRP A 294 -14.59 -0.96 -14.50
N CYS A 295 -13.82 -0.49 -15.47
CA CYS A 295 -14.32 0.14 -16.68
C CYS A 295 -13.67 -0.46 -17.93
N SER A 296 -14.46 -0.90 -18.90
CA SER A 296 -13.98 -1.49 -20.16
C SER A 296 -14.43 -0.64 -21.33
N ALA A 297 -13.50 -0.37 -22.26
CA ALA A 297 -13.82 0.28 -23.53
C ALA A 297 -14.26 -0.76 -24.58
N PRO A 298 -15.25 -0.45 -25.44
CA PRO A 298 -15.75 -1.39 -26.42
C PRO A 298 -14.81 -1.57 -27.62
N TYR A 299 -14.71 -2.78 -28.11
CA TYR A 299 -13.97 -3.13 -29.34
C TYR A 299 -14.69 -4.26 -30.10
N PRO A 300 -14.52 -4.38 -31.43
CA PRO A 300 -15.10 -5.49 -32.18
C PRO A 300 -14.33 -6.79 -31.87
N TYR A 301 -15.04 -7.88 -31.62
CA TYR A 301 -14.43 -9.18 -31.35
C TYR A 301 -15.19 -10.31 -32.09
N LEU A 302 -14.49 -11.05 -32.91
CA LEU A 302 -15.03 -12.13 -33.73
C LEU A 302 -16.24 -11.65 -34.55
N ASP A 303 -17.38 -12.30 -34.36
CA ASP A 303 -18.67 -12.01 -35.00
C ASP A 303 -19.51 -10.97 -34.24
N LYS A 304 -19.01 -10.50 -33.08
CA LYS A 304 -19.66 -9.46 -32.28
C LYS A 304 -19.16 -8.08 -32.71
N PRO A 305 -20.04 -7.18 -33.16
CA PRO A 305 -19.65 -5.83 -33.55
C PRO A 305 -19.14 -5.03 -32.36
N GLU A 306 -19.59 -5.36 -31.15
CA GLU A 306 -19.18 -4.76 -29.89
C GLU A 306 -18.92 -5.82 -28.84
N ALA A 307 -17.79 -5.72 -28.17
CA ALA A 307 -17.44 -6.54 -27.02
C ALA A 307 -16.77 -5.66 -25.94
N TRP A 308 -16.96 -6.03 -24.71
CA TRP A 308 -16.28 -5.45 -23.56
C TRP A 308 -15.58 -6.58 -22.82
N GLY A 309 -14.28 -6.62 -22.90
CA GLY A 309 -13.46 -7.67 -22.28
C GLY A 309 -12.20 -7.07 -21.67
N MET A 310 -11.17 -7.87 -21.60
CA MET A 310 -9.86 -7.45 -21.09
C MET A 310 -9.03 -6.69 -22.11
N GLY A 311 -9.46 -6.62 -23.39
CA GLY A 311 -8.69 -5.99 -24.47
C GLY A 311 -8.34 -4.53 -24.21
N CYS A 312 -9.26 -3.77 -23.59
CA CYS A 312 -8.99 -2.43 -23.10
C CYS A 312 -9.82 -2.15 -21.84
N VAL A 313 -9.19 -2.27 -20.67
CA VAL A 313 -9.91 -2.22 -19.40
C VAL A 313 -9.08 -1.50 -18.33
N LYS A 314 -9.78 -0.70 -17.51
CA LYS A 314 -9.23 -0.08 -16.32
C LYS A 314 -9.64 -0.86 -15.06
N PHE A 315 -8.69 -1.00 -14.16
CA PHE A 315 -8.89 -1.43 -12.78
C PHE A 315 -8.42 -0.34 -11.83
N SER A 316 -9.31 0.13 -10.96
CA SER A 316 -8.92 1.10 -9.93
C SER A 316 -8.14 0.43 -8.80
N ASP A 317 -7.38 1.23 -8.08
CA ASP A 317 -6.73 0.83 -6.84
C ASP A 317 -7.74 0.27 -5.83
N ARG A 318 -8.93 0.89 -5.70
CA ARG A 318 -10.01 0.44 -4.80
C ARG A 318 -10.51 -0.96 -5.14
N LEU A 319 -10.69 -1.25 -6.45
CA LEU A 319 -11.09 -2.60 -6.88
C LEU A 319 -10.01 -3.63 -6.56
N ILE A 320 -8.76 -3.30 -6.89
CA ILE A 320 -7.61 -4.18 -6.66
C ILE A 320 -7.51 -4.54 -5.19
N VAL A 321 -7.64 -3.56 -4.33
CA VAL A 321 -7.53 -3.75 -2.89
C VAL A 321 -8.67 -4.61 -2.33
N ARG A 322 -9.94 -4.35 -2.73
CA ARG A 322 -11.06 -5.20 -2.29
C ARG A 322 -10.92 -6.65 -2.74
N ASN A 323 -10.19 -6.87 -3.83
CA ASN A 323 -10.03 -8.16 -4.49
C ASN A 323 -8.55 -8.60 -4.60
N TYR A 324 -7.71 -8.21 -3.65
CA TYR A 324 -6.26 -8.42 -3.73
C TYR A 324 -5.85 -9.89 -3.86
N GLN A 325 -6.66 -10.82 -3.37
CA GLN A 325 -6.41 -12.27 -3.47
C GLN A 325 -6.84 -12.87 -4.80
N MET A 326 -7.44 -12.10 -5.71
CA MET A 326 -8.05 -12.61 -6.93
C MET A 326 -7.14 -13.57 -7.68
N PHE A 327 -5.91 -13.19 -8.02
CA PHE A 327 -5.02 -14.05 -8.76
C PHE A 327 -4.50 -15.24 -7.95
N THR A 328 -4.40 -15.12 -6.63
CA THR A 328 -4.11 -16.26 -5.75
C THR A 328 -5.24 -17.28 -5.78
N GLU A 329 -6.49 -16.83 -5.68
CA GLU A 329 -7.66 -17.70 -5.70
C GLU A 329 -7.91 -18.28 -7.10
N ILE A 330 -7.79 -17.48 -8.18
CA ILE A 330 -7.86 -17.97 -9.56
C ILE A 330 -6.79 -19.04 -9.81
N SER A 331 -5.58 -18.90 -9.28
CA SER A 331 -4.52 -19.88 -9.44
C SER A 331 -4.83 -21.25 -8.83
N GLN A 332 -5.75 -21.29 -7.87
CA GLN A 332 -6.21 -22.51 -7.20
C GLN A 332 -7.50 -23.08 -7.80
N TRP A 333 -8.03 -22.43 -8.83
CA TRP A 333 -9.29 -22.83 -9.46
C TRP A 333 -9.18 -24.22 -10.09
N GLN A 334 -10.10 -25.11 -9.70
CA GLN A 334 -10.18 -26.48 -10.21
C GLN A 334 -11.31 -26.65 -11.25
N GLY A 335 -11.48 -25.69 -12.13
CA GLY A 335 -12.48 -25.72 -13.19
C GLY A 335 -12.10 -26.64 -14.37
N THR A 336 -12.94 -26.66 -15.40
CA THR A 336 -12.76 -27.45 -16.63
C THR A 336 -11.61 -26.94 -17.52
N HIS A 337 -11.08 -25.76 -17.25
CA HIS A 337 -9.97 -25.13 -17.98
C HIS A 337 -8.75 -24.93 -17.06
N PRO A 338 -7.52 -24.95 -17.62
CA PRO A 338 -6.33 -24.66 -16.84
C PRO A 338 -6.45 -23.30 -16.13
N ALA A 339 -6.15 -23.26 -14.84
CA ALA A 339 -6.38 -22.10 -13.97
C ALA A 339 -5.64 -20.82 -14.37
N ARG A 340 -4.63 -20.91 -15.24
CA ARG A 340 -3.77 -19.77 -15.61
C ARG A 340 -3.63 -19.58 -17.11
N HIS A 341 -4.43 -20.27 -17.88
CA HIS A 341 -4.30 -20.23 -19.33
C HIS A 341 -4.83 -18.90 -19.89
N TRP A 342 -4.09 -18.30 -20.82
CA TRP A 342 -4.39 -16.99 -21.39
C TRP A 342 -5.81 -16.89 -21.99
N CYS A 343 -6.34 -17.96 -22.61
CA CYS A 343 -7.66 -17.94 -23.24
C CYS A 343 -8.83 -18.01 -22.23
N THR A 344 -8.57 -18.23 -20.94
CA THR A 344 -9.61 -18.35 -19.92
C THR A 344 -9.54 -17.24 -18.87
N ILE A 345 -8.45 -16.48 -18.85
CA ILE A 345 -8.21 -15.48 -17.79
C ILE A 345 -9.28 -14.40 -17.78
N ASP A 346 -9.78 -13.95 -18.92
CA ASP A 346 -10.85 -12.97 -19.02
C ASP A 346 -12.13 -13.44 -18.33
N ALA A 347 -12.52 -14.70 -18.61
CA ALA A 347 -13.68 -15.31 -18.02
C ALA A 347 -13.50 -15.51 -16.50
N GLN A 348 -12.32 -15.92 -16.08
CA GLN A 348 -12.01 -16.14 -14.66
C GLN A 348 -12.01 -14.83 -13.86
N VAL A 349 -11.41 -13.78 -14.39
CA VAL A 349 -11.45 -12.43 -13.77
C VAL A 349 -12.89 -11.92 -13.70
N TRP A 350 -13.65 -12.06 -14.79
CA TRP A 350 -15.05 -11.69 -14.84
C TRP A 350 -15.88 -12.44 -13.78
N GLU A 351 -15.80 -13.77 -13.75
CA GLU A 351 -16.54 -14.61 -12.82
C GLU A 351 -16.17 -14.30 -11.37
N TYR A 352 -14.88 -14.14 -11.10
CA TYR A 352 -14.40 -13.78 -9.77
C TYR A 352 -14.98 -12.46 -9.28
N LEU A 353 -14.84 -11.39 -10.07
CA LEU A 353 -15.29 -10.05 -9.68
C LEU A 353 -16.82 -9.98 -9.56
N THR A 354 -17.55 -10.56 -10.51
CA THR A 354 -19.01 -10.55 -10.47
C THR A 354 -19.60 -11.37 -9.33
N SER A 355 -18.97 -12.50 -8.97
CA SER A 355 -19.40 -13.31 -7.82
C SER A 355 -19.25 -12.56 -6.49
N ARG A 356 -18.40 -11.54 -6.45
CA ARG A 356 -18.19 -10.67 -5.28
C ARG A 356 -19.02 -9.38 -5.34
N GLY A 357 -19.92 -9.27 -6.32
CA GLY A 357 -20.82 -8.13 -6.48
C GLY A 357 -20.20 -6.92 -7.16
N GLU A 358 -18.97 -7.04 -7.67
CA GLU A 358 -18.34 -5.97 -8.45
C GLU A 358 -19.04 -5.84 -9.80
N LYS A 359 -19.22 -4.60 -10.26
CA LYS A 359 -19.91 -4.30 -11.51
C LYS A 359 -18.94 -3.66 -12.49
N ARG A 360 -18.85 -4.23 -13.70
CA ARG A 360 -18.15 -3.58 -14.78
C ARG A 360 -18.97 -2.45 -15.33
N HIS A 361 -18.35 -1.30 -15.53
CA HIS A 361 -18.88 -0.21 -16.31
C HIS A 361 -18.46 -0.40 -17.78
N ASP A 362 -19.44 -0.59 -18.64
CA ASP A 362 -19.23 -0.64 -20.07
C ASP A 362 -19.16 0.80 -20.60
N HIS A 363 -17.94 1.25 -20.93
CA HIS A 363 -17.70 2.65 -21.33
C HIS A 363 -18.48 2.99 -22.61
N PRO A 364 -19.25 4.07 -22.65
CA PRO A 364 -20.14 4.38 -23.78
C PRO A 364 -19.41 5.01 -24.98
N GLY A 365 -18.09 4.95 -25.01
CA GLY A 365 -17.27 5.53 -26.08
C GLY A 365 -17.43 4.82 -27.43
N PRO A 366 -16.94 5.42 -28.52
CA PRO A 366 -16.87 4.75 -29.80
C PRO A 366 -15.93 3.55 -29.77
N LEU A 367 -16.20 2.58 -30.64
CA LEU A 367 -15.42 1.35 -30.75
C LEU A 367 -13.93 1.63 -30.97
N LEU A 368 -13.08 0.88 -30.26
CA LEU A 368 -11.64 0.84 -30.52
C LEU A 368 -11.35 0.02 -31.79
N GLY A 369 -10.18 0.22 -32.39
CA GLY A 369 -9.70 -0.63 -33.43
C GLY A 369 -9.28 -2.00 -32.86
N HIS A 370 -9.47 -3.07 -33.64
CA HIS A 370 -8.93 -4.38 -33.35
C HIS A 370 -8.18 -4.88 -34.60
N VAL A 371 -6.89 -5.14 -34.46
CA VAL A 371 -6.03 -5.57 -35.56
C VAL A 371 -6.24 -7.06 -35.75
N GLY A 372 -7.14 -7.41 -36.65
CA GLY A 372 -7.76 -8.67 -36.92
C GLY A 372 -6.96 -9.92 -36.65
N GLY A 373 -7.56 -10.78 -35.89
CA GLY A 373 -7.07 -12.10 -35.69
C GLY A 373 -7.20 -12.95 -36.95
N GLU A 374 -6.09 -13.22 -37.62
CA GLU A 374 -5.93 -14.58 -38.09
C GLU A 374 -5.88 -15.42 -36.82
N ARG A 375 -6.88 -16.26 -36.62
CA ARG A 375 -6.93 -17.22 -35.53
C ARG A 375 -5.59 -17.95 -35.52
N SER A 376 -4.74 -17.69 -34.53
CA SER A 376 -3.63 -18.61 -34.27
C SER A 376 -4.31 -19.95 -33.95
N ALA A 377 -3.98 -20.97 -34.73
CA ALA A 377 -4.59 -22.29 -34.67
C ALA A 377 -4.17 -23.08 -33.42
N HIS A 378 -4.18 -22.46 -32.28
CA HIS A 378 -4.01 -23.11 -30.99
C HIS A 378 -5.40 -23.31 -30.40
N GLY A 379 -5.90 -24.54 -30.63
CA GLY A 379 -7.18 -25.10 -30.31
C GLY A 379 -7.79 -24.76 -28.93
N CYS A 380 -8.15 -23.53 -28.71
CA CYS A 380 -9.11 -23.18 -27.68
C CYS A 380 -10.48 -23.61 -28.15
N VAL A 381 -11.01 -24.65 -27.55
CA VAL A 381 -12.41 -25.05 -27.70
C VAL A 381 -13.25 -23.87 -27.21
N GLU A 382 -14.12 -23.37 -28.10
CA GLU A 382 -15.09 -22.33 -27.78
C GLU A 382 -15.87 -22.69 -26.51
N ALA A 383 -15.54 -22.08 -25.39
CA ALA A 383 -16.46 -22.02 -24.28
C ALA A 383 -17.57 -21.04 -24.73
N SER A 384 -18.70 -21.58 -25.14
CA SER A 384 -19.90 -20.80 -25.43
C SER A 384 -20.30 -20.07 -24.15
N LEU A 385 -19.87 -18.84 -24.01
CA LEU A 385 -20.44 -17.91 -23.03
C LEU A 385 -21.82 -17.53 -23.59
N THR A 386 -22.83 -18.32 -23.24
CA THR A 386 -24.23 -17.86 -23.28
C THR A 386 -24.40 -16.89 -22.12
N LEU A 387 -24.37 -15.60 -22.46
CA LEU A 387 -24.81 -14.51 -21.60
C LEU A 387 -26.32 -14.52 -21.43
#